data_1a9fbd4b264bfbceabd4bdcd625d2cfe
#
_entry.id   1a9fbd4b264bfbceabd4bdcd625d2cfe
#
_cell.length_a   1.000
_cell.length_b   1.000
_cell.length_c   1.000
_cell.angle_alpha   90.00
_cell.angle_beta   90.00
_cell.angle_gamma   90.00
#
_symmetry.space_group_name_H-M   'P 1'
#
loop_
_entity.id
_entity.type
_entity.pdbx_description
1 polymer ?
#
loop_
_entity_poly.entity_id
_entity_poly.type
_entity_poly.pdbx_seq_one_letter_code
_entity_poly.pdbx_strand_id
1 'polypeptide(L)'
;MRSAAGSTWRGSWGVAVAAALIAAAVGCAAPPSTVPAAVSSPTASVGSTGDNPLSRRAFYVDPDTTAAEAATAADPPISELSAIAAVPQARWILSDAAPSDVAAEVSEYVQAAQSVNRMPLLTLYAIPHRDCGGYAAGGLTTGEQYREWMTQVTVGLGEAPVGIVLEPDALNEVDCLSAQQREERWDLLRAAVSTLTRDPNAAVYIDGGNSRWLEPSELASRLAAADVHSARGFSLNTSNFFTTAEEIAYGEQVSALLGGVHYVI
;
A
#
# COMPACT_ATOMS: atom_id res chain seq x y z
N MET A 1 -52.52 27.60 -5.08
CA MET A 1 -52.94 28.60 -6.02
C MET A 1 -51.79 28.81 -7.04
N ARG A 2 -52.16 28.59 -8.34
CA ARG A 2 -51.49 28.94 -9.59
C ARG A 2 -50.10 28.30 -9.85
N SER A 3 -49.97 27.34 -10.73
CA SER A 3 -50.21 27.23 -12.22
C SER A 3 -48.99 27.80 -13.01
N ALA A 4 -48.26 26.94 -13.62
CA ALA A 4 -48.14 26.53 -15.02
C ALA A 4 -47.19 27.38 -15.88
N ALA A 5 -46.28 26.77 -16.63
CA ALA A 5 -46.21 26.52 -18.07
C ALA A 5 -44.71 26.24 -18.38
N GLY A 6 -44.25 25.26 -19.05
CA GLY A 6 -44.67 24.71 -20.35
C GLY A 6 -43.98 25.38 -21.49
N SER A 7 -42.84 24.81 -22.02
CA SER A 7 -42.51 25.04 -23.42
C SER A 7 -41.67 23.87 -23.97
N THR A 8 -42.30 23.14 -24.85
CA THR A 8 -41.76 22.17 -25.79
C THR A 8 -41.07 22.87 -26.94
N TRP A 9 -39.89 22.43 -27.35
CA TRP A 9 -39.35 22.69 -28.66
C TRP A 9 -39.01 21.37 -29.36
N ARG A 10 -39.83 21.08 -30.40
CA ARG A 10 -39.52 20.10 -31.44
C ARG A 10 -38.85 20.84 -32.57
N GLY A 11 -37.81 20.27 -33.15
CA GLY A 11 -37.20 20.70 -34.38
C GLY A 11 -36.58 19.53 -35.13
N SER A 12 -37.37 18.91 -36.00
CA SER A 12 -36.93 17.95 -36.98
C SER A 12 -36.36 18.65 -38.19
N TRP A 13 -35.15 18.27 -38.61
CA TRP A 13 -34.67 18.51 -39.98
C TRP A 13 -34.05 17.21 -40.50
N GLY A 14 -34.76 16.61 -41.42
CA GLY A 14 -34.27 15.54 -42.26
C GLY A 14 -33.56 16.11 -43.47
N VAL A 15 -32.40 15.58 -43.81
CA VAL A 15 -31.80 15.73 -45.13
C VAL A 15 -31.39 14.36 -45.63
N ALA A 16 -32.09 13.92 -46.68
CA ALA A 16 -31.72 12.78 -47.48
C ALA A 16 -30.63 13.18 -48.47
N VAL A 17 -29.56 12.39 -48.60
CA VAL A 17 -28.62 12.48 -49.71
C VAL A 17 -28.37 11.10 -50.30
N ALA A 18 -28.53 11.06 -51.60
CA ALA A 18 -28.56 9.87 -52.47
C ALA A 18 -27.21 9.18 -52.63
N ALA A 19 -27.30 7.92 -52.88
CA ALA A 19 -26.21 7.01 -53.26
C ALA A 19 -25.71 7.31 -54.68
N ALA A 20 -24.38 7.31 -54.84
CA ALA A 20 -23.74 7.12 -56.14
C ALA A 20 -22.71 5.97 -56.02
N LEU A 21 -23.03 4.85 -56.64
CA LEU A 21 -22.11 3.74 -56.78
C LEU A 21 -21.18 4.01 -57.98
N ILE A 22 -19.88 4.08 -57.72
CA ILE A 22 -18.85 3.91 -58.77
C ILE A 22 -18.00 2.72 -58.38
N ALA A 23 -18.14 1.65 -59.17
CA ALA A 23 -17.27 0.48 -59.11
C ALA A 23 -16.00 0.75 -59.92
N ALA A 24 -14.86 0.82 -59.29
CA ALA A 24 -13.56 0.74 -59.92
C ALA A 24 -12.81 -0.48 -59.37
N ALA A 25 -12.66 -1.49 -60.18
CA ALA A 25 -11.81 -2.64 -59.94
C ALA A 25 -10.35 -2.23 -60.15
N VAL A 26 -9.57 -2.23 -59.08
CA VAL A 26 -8.10 -2.11 -59.13
C VAL A 26 -7.51 -3.31 -58.39
N GLY A 27 -6.62 -4.01 -59.09
CA GLY A 27 -6.03 -5.28 -58.67
C GLY A 27 -5.24 -5.20 -57.37
N CYS A 28 -5.41 -6.19 -56.55
CA CYS A 28 -4.66 -6.39 -55.34
C CYS A 28 -3.24 -6.89 -55.62
N ALA A 29 -2.26 -6.03 -55.45
CA ALA A 29 -0.91 -6.46 -55.08
C ALA A 29 -0.77 -6.29 -53.56
N ALA A 30 -0.63 -7.42 -52.88
CA ALA A 30 -0.37 -7.41 -51.42
C ALA A 30 1.03 -6.87 -51.12
N PRO A 31 1.20 -5.93 -50.22
CA PRO A 31 2.51 -5.55 -49.75
C PRO A 31 3.10 -6.65 -48.84
N PRO A 32 4.43 -6.79 -48.78
CA PRO A 32 5.07 -7.77 -47.91
C PRO A 32 4.79 -7.46 -46.46
N SER A 33 4.31 -8.45 -45.72
CA SER A 33 4.12 -8.39 -44.26
C SER A 33 5.48 -8.19 -43.58
N THR A 34 5.79 -6.98 -43.21
CA THR A 34 6.85 -6.74 -42.22
C THR A 34 6.30 -7.16 -40.86
N VAL A 35 6.74 -8.29 -40.36
CA VAL A 35 6.57 -8.71 -38.97
C VAL A 35 7.23 -7.63 -38.10
N PRO A 36 6.52 -6.94 -37.20
CA PRO A 36 7.17 -6.05 -36.28
C PRO A 36 8.13 -6.87 -35.43
N ALA A 37 9.39 -6.43 -35.36
CA ALA A 37 10.37 -6.98 -34.45
C ALA A 37 9.78 -6.99 -33.03
N ALA A 38 9.83 -8.16 -32.39
CA ALA A 38 9.42 -8.31 -31.00
C ALA A 38 10.16 -7.25 -30.18
N VAL A 39 9.40 -6.31 -29.62
CA VAL A 39 9.90 -5.39 -28.61
C VAL A 39 10.30 -6.27 -27.45
N SER A 40 11.61 -6.45 -27.26
CA SER A 40 12.15 -7.11 -26.08
C SER A 40 11.70 -6.27 -24.89
N SER A 41 10.76 -6.79 -24.13
CA SER A 41 10.42 -6.22 -22.82
C SER A 41 11.74 -6.10 -22.03
N PRO A 42 12.02 -4.97 -21.38
CA PRO A 42 13.16 -4.88 -20.51
C PRO A 42 13.00 -6.00 -19.47
N THR A 43 13.94 -6.93 -19.47
CA THR A 43 14.05 -7.92 -18.39
C THR A 43 14.41 -7.09 -17.16
N ALA A 44 13.43 -6.82 -16.32
CA ALA A 44 13.69 -6.25 -15.01
C ALA A 44 14.73 -7.16 -14.37
N SER A 45 15.88 -6.58 -14.04
CA SER A 45 16.91 -7.27 -13.26
C SER A 45 16.29 -7.57 -11.91
N VAL A 46 15.71 -8.74 -11.76
CA VAL A 46 15.24 -9.24 -10.47
C VAL A 46 16.50 -9.34 -9.63
N GLY A 47 16.65 -8.39 -8.71
CA GLY A 47 17.68 -8.43 -7.69
C GLY A 47 17.67 -9.82 -7.07
N SER A 48 18.85 -10.35 -6.79
CA SER A 48 19.09 -11.73 -6.33
C SER A 48 18.01 -12.18 -5.35
N THR A 49 17.21 -13.17 -5.75
CA THR A 49 16.11 -13.74 -4.95
C THR A 49 16.58 -14.33 -3.61
N GLY A 50 17.90 -14.44 -3.40
CA GLY A 50 18.52 -14.96 -2.19
C GLY A 50 18.46 -14.02 -0.97
N ASP A 51 18.11 -12.76 -1.16
CA ASP A 51 18.17 -11.76 -0.08
C ASP A 51 16.81 -11.13 0.30
N ASN A 52 15.69 -11.67 -0.20
CA ASN A 52 14.36 -11.21 0.17
C ASN A 52 13.89 -11.91 1.45
N PRO A 53 13.87 -11.21 2.62
CA PRO A 53 13.46 -11.83 3.88
C PRO A 53 12.00 -12.32 3.84
N LEU A 54 11.12 -11.67 3.08
CA LEU A 54 9.71 -12.02 2.97
C LEU A 54 9.46 -13.31 2.17
N SER A 55 10.44 -13.78 1.38
CA SER A 55 10.33 -15.05 0.64
C SER A 55 10.73 -16.29 1.45
N ARG A 56 11.27 -16.11 2.65
CA ARG A 56 11.80 -17.21 3.48
C ARG A 56 10.73 -18.12 4.05
N ARG A 57 9.51 -17.60 4.26
CA ARG A 57 8.35 -18.34 4.79
C ARG A 57 7.08 -17.85 4.11
N ALA A 58 6.08 -18.71 4.02
CA ALA A 58 4.75 -18.27 3.64
C ALA A 58 4.15 -17.41 4.76
N PHE A 59 3.36 -16.42 4.38
CA PHE A 59 2.71 -15.51 5.33
C PHE A 59 1.64 -16.19 6.15
N TYR A 60 1.40 -15.67 7.34
CA TYR A 60 0.37 -16.14 8.24
C TYR A 60 -1.01 -15.70 7.74
N VAL A 61 -1.94 -16.63 7.69
CA VAL A 61 -3.37 -16.37 7.50
C VAL A 61 -4.00 -16.36 8.87
N ASP A 62 -4.36 -15.19 9.34
CA ASP A 62 -5.00 -14.99 10.63
C ASP A 62 -6.46 -15.48 10.58
N PRO A 63 -6.85 -16.46 11.41
CA PRO A 63 -8.24 -16.93 11.45
C PRO A 63 -9.21 -15.94 12.10
N ASP A 64 -8.70 -14.94 12.82
CA ASP A 64 -9.49 -13.99 13.61
C ASP A 64 -9.64 -12.63 12.88
N THR A 65 -9.65 -12.66 11.54
CA THR A 65 -9.94 -11.46 10.75
C THR A 65 -11.44 -11.23 10.59
N THR A 66 -11.85 -9.98 10.40
CA THR A 66 -13.25 -9.64 10.10
C THR A 66 -13.79 -10.37 8.86
N ALA A 67 -12.92 -10.67 7.89
CA ALA A 67 -13.29 -11.46 6.71
C ALA A 67 -13.56 -12.93 7.09
N ALA A 68 -12.77 -13.52 7.99
CA ALA A 68 -12.97 -14.87 8.47
C ALA A 68 -14.23 -14.98 9.32
N GLU A 69 -14.47 -14.00 10.20
CA GLU A 69 -15.72 -13.90 10.97
C GLU A 69 -16.94 -13.79 10.06
N ALA A 70 -16.90 -12.89 9.06
CA ALA A 70 -17.98 -12.71 8.11
C ALA A 70 -18.23 -13.97 7.26
N ALA A 71 -17.16 -14.66 6.83
CA ALA A 71 -17.25 -15.91 6.09
C ALA A 71 -17.93 -17.02 6.92
N THR A 72 -17.59 -17.08 8.22
CA THR A 72 -18.18 -18.06 9.16
C THR A 72 -19.63 -17.75 9.49
N ALA A 73 -20.00 -16.48 9.59
CA ALA A 73 -21.34 -16.03 9.94
C ALA A 73 -22.31 -16.05 8.74
N ALA A 74 -21.83 -16.17 7.51
CA ALA A 74 -22.67 -16.11 6.31
C ALA A 74 -23.54 -17.39 6.16
N ASP A 75 -24.85 -17.20 6.07
CA ASP A 75 -25.84 -18.26 5.78
C ASP A 75 -26.85 -17.75 4.72
N PRO A 76 -26.86 -18.26 3.49
CA PRO A 76 -25.95 -19.30 2.98
C PRO A 76 -24.48 -18.84 2.86
N PRO A 77 -23.50 -19.77 2.82
CA PRO A 77 -22.09 -19.43 2.68
C PRO A 77 -21.79 -18.58 1.44
N ILE A 78 -20.93 -17.57 1.60
CA ILE A 78 -20.49 -16.67 0.52
C ILE A 78 -19.03 -17.02 0.16
N SER A 79 -18.84 -17.53 -1.06
CA SER A 79 -17.53 -18.02 -1.53
C SER A 79 -16.47 -16.93 -1.57
N GLU A 80 -16.86 -15.69 -1.89
CA GLU A 80 -15.97 -14.52 -1.97
C GLU A 80 -15.40 -14.14 -0.60
N LEU A 81 -16.21 -14.20 0.45
CA LEU A 81 -15.73 -13.98 1.82
C LEU A 81 -14.74 -15.05 2.25
N SER A 82 -15.03 -16.32 1.92
CA SER A 82 -14.09 -17.42 2.19
C SER A 82 -12.78 -17.27 1.42
N ALA A 83 -12.84 -16.79 0.19
CA ALA A 83 -11.65 -16.53 -0.63
C ALA A 83 -10.80 -15.38 -0.05
N ILE A 84 -11.42 -14.31 0.44
CA ILE A 84 -10.71 -13.20 1.10
C ILE A 84 -10.09 -13.67 2.42
N ALA A 85 -10.84 -14.42 3.23
CA ALA A 85 -10.37 -14.94 4.52
C ALA A 85 -9.18 -15.92 4.38
N ALA A 86 -9.04 -16.57 3.24
CA ALA A 86 -7.93 -17.50 2.96
C ALA A 86 -6.62 -16.81 2.51
N VAL A 87 -6.65 -15.49 2.30
CA VAL A 87 -5.47 -14.71 1.87
C VAL A 87 -4.80 -14.08 3.08
N PRO A 88 -3.46 -14.16 3.21
CA PRO A 88 -2.73 -13.46 4.28
C PRO A 88 -3.01 -11.95 4.24
N GLN A 89 -3.29 -11.38 5.38
CA GLN A 89 -3.50 -9.95 5.58
C GLN A 89 -2.54 -9.46 6.68
N ALA A 90 -2.05 -8.24 6.58
CA ALA A 90 -1.29 -7.64 7.65
C ALA A 90 -2.21 -7.30 8.83
N ARG A 91 -1.79 -7.64 10.06
CA ARG A 91 -2.46 -7.21 11.29
C ARG A 91 -2.14 -5.76 11.56
N TRP A 92 -3.16 -4.91 11.64
CA TRP A 92 -3.00 -3.51 12.00
C TRP A 92 -2.90 -3.38 13.50
N ILE A 93 -1.83 -2.76 13.99
CA ILE A 93 -1.61 -2.42 15.39
C ILE A 93 -1.84 -0.92 15.52
N LEU A 94 -2.87 -0.56 16.28
CA LEU A 94 -3.36 0.80 16.39
C LEU A 94 -2.97 1.43 17.73
N SER A 95 -3.17 2.74 17.86
CA SER A 95 -2.92 3.51 19.09
C SER A 95 -4.02 3.39 20.15
N ASP A 96 -5.00 2.52 19.94
CA ASP A 96 -6.19 2.45 20.80
C ASP A 96 -5.93 1.69 22.10
N ALA A 97 -4.94 0.81 22.10
CA ALA A 97 -4.51 0.08 23.29
C ALA A 97 -3.55 0.91 24.16
N ALA A 98 -3.57 0.70 25.46
CA ALA A 98 -2.56 1.25 26.33
C ALA A 98 -1.15 0.75 25.93
N PRO A 99 -0.08 1.52 26.07
CA PRO A 99 1.27 1.07 25.70
C PRO A 99 1.67 -0.28 26.29
N SER A 100 1.22 -0.61 27.51
CA SER A 100 1.46 -1.90 28.15
C SER A 100 0.77 -3.06 27.42
N ASP A 101 -0.35 -2.82 26.77
CA ASP A 101 -1.19 -3.87 26.19
C ASP A 101 -0.73 -4.21 24.76
N VAL A 102 -0.08 -3.25 24.06
CA VAL A 102 0.42 -3.48 22.71
C VAL A 102 1.49 -4.58 22.65
N ALA A 103 2.33 -4.69 23.67
CA ALA A 103 3.33 -5.77 23.74
C ALA A 103 2.66 -7.16 23.76
N ALA A 104 1.57 -7.28 24.52
CA ALA A 104 0.80 -8.52 24.58
C ALA A 104 0.09 -8.82 23.26
N GLU A 105 -0.57 -7.83 22.65
CA GLU A 105 -1.25 -7.97 21.37
C GLU A 105 -0.29 -8.41 20.26
N VAL A 106 0.86 -7.75 20.13
CA VAL A 106 1.88 -8.11 19.14
C VAL A 106 2.42 -9.50 19.39
N SER A 107 2.72 -9.83 20.66
CA SER A 107 3.27 -11.14 21.05
C SER A 107 2.31 -12.27 20.75
N GLU A 108 1.02 -12.11 21.01
CA GLU A 108 -0.02 -13.11 20.72
C GLU A 108 -0.07 -13.42 19.21
N TYR A 109 -0.16 -12.39 18.38
CA TYR A 109 -0.20 -12.56 16.93
C TYR A 109 1.08 -13.19 16.36
N VAL A 110 2.24 -12.74 16.81
CA VAL A 110 3.54 -13.27 16.39
C VAL A 110 3.68 -14.74 16.79
N GLN A 111 3.33 -15.10 18.02
CA GLN A 111 3.38 -16.49 18.52
C GLN A 111 2.40 -17.39 17.76
N ALA A 112 1.20 -16.91 17.45
CA ALA A 112 0.23 -17.65 16.64
C ALA A 112 0.82 -17.99 15.25
N ALA A 113 1.42 -17.01 14.57
CA ALA A 113 2.07 -17.23 13.29
C ALA A 113 3.26 -18.22 13.39
N GLN A 114 4.10 -18.07 14.41
CA GLN A 114 5.25 -18.95 14.64
C GLN A 114 4.83 -20.40 14.94
N SER A 115 3.75 -20.60 15.69
CA SER A 115 3.25 -21.93 16.04
C SER A 115 2.95 -22.80 14.82
N VAL A 116 2.62 -22.16 13.69
CA VAL A 116 2.35 -22.82 12.40
C VAL A 116 3.47 -22.59 11.37
N ASN A 117 4.64 -22.11 11.80
CA ASN A 117 5.81 -21.82 10.96
C ASN A 117 5.50 -20.87 9.79
N ARG A 118 4.76 -19.80 10.07
CA ARG A 118 4.41 -18.76 9.13
C ARG A 118 5.06 -17.42 9.50
N MET A 119 5.16 -16.53 8.53
CA MET A 119 5.68 -15.17 8.76
C MET A 119 4.52 -14.23 9.08
N PRO A 120 4.52 -13.60 10.26
CA PRO A 120 3.57 -12.55 10.59
C PRO A 120 3.83 -11.30 9.74
N LEU A 121 2.75 -10.61 9.35
CA LEU A 121 2.78 -9.29 8.73
C LEU A 121 2.06 -8.30 9.64
N LEU A 122 2.71 -7.20 9.95
CA LEU A 122 2.16 -6.13 10.78
C LEU A 122 2.12 -4.82 10.01
N THR A 123 1.08 -4.03 10.26
CA THR A 123 1.01 -2.62 9.89
C THR A 123 0.93 -1.80 11.17
N LEU A 124 1.93 -0.98 11.44
CA LEU A 124 1.98 -0.11 12.61
C LEU A 124 1.38 1.25 12.26
N TYR A 125 0.33 1.68 12.96
CA TYR A 125 -0.44 2.88 12.61
C TYR A 125 -0.83 3.66 13.88
N ALA A 126 0.11 4.39 14.44
CA ALA A 126 -0.04 5.04 15.74
C ALA A 126 0.58 6.44 15.84
N ILE A 127 1.20 6.94 14.76
CA ILE A 127 1.93 8.21 14.78
C ILE A 127 1.02 9.39 15.14
N PRO A 128 1.47 10.37 15.96
CA PRO A 128 0.69 11.57 16.28
C PRO A 128 0.20 12.32 15.04
N HIS A 129 -1.02 12.86 15.10
CA HIS A 129 -1.66 13.60 14.00
C HIS A 129 -1.80 12.81 12.70
N ARG A 130 -2.04 11.49 12.77
CA ARG A 130 -2.32 10.68 11.58
C ARG A 130 -3.60 11.14 10.90
N ASP A 131 -3.69 10.91 9.59
CA ASP A 131 -4.88 11.14 8.74
C ASP A 131 -5.36 12.62 8.74
N CYS A 132 -4.52 13.57 9.14
CA CYS A 132 -4.79 15.01 9.02
C CYS A 132 -6.20 15.48 9.43
N GLY A 133 -6.86 14.77 10.36
CA GLY A 133 -8.24 15.05 10.75
C GLY A 133 -9.29 14.37 9.88
N GLY A 134 -8.89 13.43 9.03
CA GLY A 134 -9.76 12.61 8.19
C GLY A 134 -10.48 11.50 8.98
N TYR A 135 -10.84 10.41 8.28
CA TYR A 135 -11.68 9.35 8.84
C TYR A 135 -10.97 8.52 9.92
N ALA A 136 -9.65 8.31 9.75
CA ALA A 136 -8.78 7.60 10.69
C ALA A 136 -7.94 8.54 11.57
N ALA A 137 -8.40 9.79 11.72
CA ALA A 137 -7.70 10.79 12.53
C ALA A 137 -7.43 10.28 13.95
N GLY A 138 -6.25 10.60 14.46
CA GLY A 138 -5.84 10.16 15.79
C GLY A 138 -4.34 9.98 15.93
N GLY A 139 -3.96 8.78 16.30
CA GLY A 139 -2.61 8.45 16.73
C GLY A 139 -2.41 8.75 18.21
N LEU A 140 -1.22 8.49 18.69
CA LEU A 140 -0.83 8.81 20.06
C LEU A 140 -0.75 10.34 20.23
N THR A 141 -0.93 10.81 21.48
CA THR A 141 -1.06 12.24 21.72
C THR A 141 0.27 12.99 21.61
N THR A 142 1.38 12.33 21.94
CA THR A 142 2.73 12.93 21.95
C THR A 142 3.77 12.02 21.31
N GLY A 143 4.85 12.62 20.83
CA GLY A 143 5.98 11.86 20.31
C GLY A 143 6.68 11.00 21.37
N GLU A 144 6.62 11.37 22.67
CA GLU A 144 7.13 10.54 23.76
C GLU A 144 6.33 9.24 23.92
N GLN A 145 4.99 9.34 23.91
CA GLN A 145 4.11 8.17 23.93
C GLN A 145 4.32 7.27 22.72
N TYR A 146 4.56 7.84 21.55
CA TYR A 146 4.85 7.07 20.34
C TYR A 146 6.17 6.28 20.47
N ARG A 147 7.22 6.87 21.00
CA ARG A 147 8.51 6.19 21.24
C ARG A 147 8.37 5.07 22.26
N GLU A 148 7.61 5.29 23.32
CA GLU A 148 7.31 4.25 24.31
C GLU A 148 6.50 3.11 23.67
N TRP A 149 5.45 3.45 22.95
CA TRP A 149 4.62 2.46 22.23
C TRP A 149 5.45 1.64 21.26
N MET A 150 6.35 2.25 20.50
CA MET A 150 7.26 1.56 19.57
C MET A 150 8.21 0.62 20.32
N THR A 151 8.66 1.00 21.52
CA THR A 151 9.45 0.13 22.40
C THR A 151 8.64 -1.09 22.82
N GLN A 152 7.37 -0.92 23.19
CA GLN A 152 6.49 -2.04 23.56
C GLN A 152 6.17 -2.94 22.35
N VAL A 153 6.03 -2.39 21.15
CA VAL A 153 5.94 -3.19 19.92
C VAL A 153 7.16 -4.11 19.80
N THR A 154 8.38 -3.60 19.96
CA THR A 154 9.59 -4.45 19.88
C THR A 154 9.66 -5.53 20.95
N VAL A 155 9.16 -5.25 22.15
CA VAL A 155 9.02 -6.27 23.21
C VAL A 155 8.10 -7.40 22.75
N GLY A 156 6.96 -7.06 22.13
CA GLY A 156 6.00 -8.04 21.60
C GLY A 156 6.55 -8.85 20.41
N LEU A 157 7.37 -8.24 19.55
CA LEU A 157 7.98 -8.93 18.41
C LEU A 157 8.95 -10.04 18.85
N GLY A 158 9.71 -9.82 19.93
CA GLY A 158 10.80 -10.70 20.31
C GLY A 158 11.86 -10.77 19.19
N GLU A 159 12.32 -11.98 18.87
CA GLU A 159 13.31 -12.25 17.80
C GLU A 159 12.67 -12.94 16.58
N ALA A 160 11.37 -12.80 16.40
CA ALA A 160 10.64 -13.48 15.32
C ALA A 160 10.92 -12.84 13.96
N PRO A 161 11.11 -13.62 12.88
CA PRO A 161 11.04 -13.07 11.54
C PRO A 161 9.66 -12.46 11.29
N VAL A 162 9.63 -11.19 10.89
CA VAL A 162 8.40 -10.42 10.70
C VAL A 162 8.53 -9.43 9.54
N GLY A 163 7.46 -9.24 8.77
CA GLY A 163 7.31 -8.13 7.83
C GLY A 163 6.52 -7.00 8.49
N ILE A 164 7.02 -5.77 8.39
CA ILE A 164 6.40 -4.59 9.01
C ILE A 164 6.22 -3.49 7.97
N VAL A 165 4.98 -3.02 7.82
CA VAL A 165 4.67 -1.74 7.18
C VAL A 165 4.59 -0.68 8.28
N LEU A 166 5.38 0.37 8.13
CA LEU A 166 5.51 1.43 9.12
C LEU A 166 4.72 2.67 8.69
N GLU A 167 3.73 3.02 9.47
CA GLU A 167 2.96 4.25 9.48
C GLU A 167 2.38 4.62 8.10
N PRO A 168 1.36 3.89 7.63
CA PRO A 168 0.63 4.26 6.43
C PRO A 168 0.26 5.74 6.41
N ASP A 169 0.39 6.35 5.22
CA ASP A 169 0.03 7.74 4.92
C ASP A 169 0.93 8.81 5.58
N ALA A 170 1.78 8.44 6.55
CA ALA A 170 2.52 9.39 7.38
C ALA A 170 3.46 10.31 6.60
N LEU A 171 4.04 9.84 5.48
CA LEU A 171 4.88 10.64 4.60
C LEU A 171 4.06 11.53 3.67
N ASN A 172 2.85 11.12 3.32
CA ASN A 172 2.02 11.80 2.33
C ASN A 172 1.17 12.90 2.99
N GLU A 173 0.66 12.65 4.19
CA GLU A 173 -0.21 13.55 4.94
C GLU A 173 0.54 14.47 5.88
N VAL A 174 1.28 15.41 5.32
CA VAL A 174 2.04 16.41 6.09
C VAL A 174 1.55 17.84 5.90
N ASP A 175 0.64 18.09 4.99
CA ASP A 175 0.20 19.46 4.66
C ASP A 175 -0.66 20.07 5.76
N CYS A 176 -1.35 19.26 6.56
CA CYS A 176 -2.09 19.71 7.75
C CYS A 176 -1.20 20.04 8.94
N LEU A 177 0.07 19.64 8.93
CA LEU A 177 1.00 19.78 10.04
C LEU A 177 1.65 21.19 10.02
N SER A 178 1.80 21.78 11.21
CA SER A 178 2.70 22.93 11.38
C SER A 178 4.15 22.53 11.06
N ALA A 179 5.01 23.49 10.83
CA ALA A 179 6.43 23.23 10.56
C ALA A 179 7.08 22.40 11.70
N GLN A 180 6.77 22.72 12.95
CA GLN A 180 7.30 21.97 14.11
C GLN A 180 6.78 20.52 14.13
N GLN A 181 5.49 20.30 13.89
CA GLN A 181 4.90 18.95 13.85
C GLN A 181 5.46 18.10 12.69
N ARG A 182 5.79 18.75 11.58
CA ARG A 182 6.41 18.10 10.43
C ARG A 182 7.82 17.62 10.75
N GLU A 183 8.64 18.45 11.40
CA GLU A 183 9.97 18.04 11.87
C GLU A 183 9.85 16.90 12.90
N GLU A 184 8.92 17.00 13.84
CA GLU A 184 8.65 15.90 14.78
C GLU A 184 8.25 14.61 14.07
N ARG A 185 7.44 14.68 13.01
CA ARG A 185 7.04 13.53 12.19
C ARG A 185 8.27 12.79 11.63
N TRP A 186 9.23 13.52 11.07
CA TRP A 186 10.47 12.93 10.58
C TRP A 186 11.31 12.32 11.70
N ASP A 187 11.40 13.01 12.85
CA ASP A 187 12.11 12.48 14.02
C ASP A 187 11.48 11.19 14.56
N LEU A 188 10.18 11.11 14.56
CA LEU A 188 9.45 9.92 15.04
C LEU A 188 9.64 8.73 14.08
N LEU A 189 9.55 8.95 12.77
CA LEU A 189 9.79 7.91 11.77
C LEU A 189 11.23 7.39 11.85
N ARG A 190 12.23 8.27 11.94
CA ARG A 190 13.63 7.86 12.14
C ARG A 190 13.82 7.06 13.43
N ALA A 191 13.20 7.48 14.51
CA ALA A 191 13.26 6.76 15.78
C ALA A 191 12.60 5.38 15.69
N ALA A 192 11.46 5.27 15.00
CA ALA A 192 10.77 4.00 14.79
C ALA A 192 11.64 3.04 13.95
N VAL A 193 12.17 3.50 12.83
CA VAL A 193 13.11 2.73 11.99
C VAL A 193 14.29 2.25 12.84
N SER A 194 14.97 3.16 13.54
CA SER A 194 16.12 2.81 14.40
C SER A 194 15.78 1.83 15.51
N THR A 195 14.54 1.86 16.03
CA THR A 195 14.11 0.96 17.09
C THR A 195 13.81 -0.43 16.54
N LEU A 196 13.04 -0.52 15.47
CA LEU A 196 12.61 -1.78 14.86
C LEU A 196 13.77 -2.54 14.20
N THR A 197 14.71 -1.84 13.54
CA THR A 197 15.82 -2.47 12.81
C THR A 197 16.97 -2.94 13.72
N ARG A 198 16.87 -2.77 15.04
CA ARG A 198 17.77 -3.45 16.00
C ARG A 198 17.63 -4.98 15.94
N ASP A 199 16.43 -5.45 15.62
CA ASP A 199 16.22 -6.86 15.34
C ASP A 199 16.51 -7.12 13.83
N PRO A 200 17.54 -7.90 13.50
CA PRO A 200 17.88 -8.23 12.11
C PRO A 200 16.84 -9.12 11.43
N ASN A 201 15.88 -9.68 12.18
CA ASN A 201 14.79 -10.49 11.65
C ASN A 201 13.56 -9.65 11.26
N ALA A 202 13.50 -8.38 11.66
CA ALA A 202 12.43 -7.47 11.28
C ALA A 202 12.69 -6.84 9.90
N ALA A 203 11.85 -7.16 8.93
CA ALA A 203 11.88 -6.53 7.62
C ALA A 203 10.94 -5.30 7.61
N VAL A 204 11.50 -4.11 7.83
CA VAL A 204 10.75 -2.87 7.99
C VAL A 204 10.64 -2.12 6.66
N TYR A 205 9.43 -1.77 6.26
CA TYR A 205 9.11 -0.96 5.08
C TYR A 205 8.33 0.28 5.51
N ILE A 206 8.87 1.47 5.23
CA ILE A 206 8.17 2.73 5.51
C ILE A 206 7.08 2.91 4.46
N ASP A 207 5.86 3.25 4.85
CA ASP A 207 4.79 3.45 3.88
C ASP A 207 5.05 4.68 2.99
N GLY A 208 4.91 4.50 1.69
CA GLY A 208 5.06 5.52 0.66
C GLY A 208 3.73 5.92 0.01
N GLY A 209 2.60 5.37 0.46
CA GLY A 209 1.29 5.64 -0.11
C GLY A 209 1.08 4.92 -1.44
N ASN A 210 0.90 5.68 -2.51
CA ASN A 210 0.57 5.11 -3.82
C ASN A 210 1.04 6.01 -4.98
N SER A 211 1.03 5.45 -6.20
CA SER A 211 1.49 6.08 -7.43
C SER A 211 0.78 7.38 -7.85
N ARG A 212 -0.37 7.70 -7.25
CA ARG A 212 -1.18 8.87 -7.61
C ARG A 212 -1.18 9.97 -6.55
N TRP A 213 -0.34 9.84 -5.54
CA TRP A 213 -0.33 10.78 -4.42
C TRP A 213 0.78 11.82 -4.54
N LEU A 214 2.03 11.38 -4.59
CA LEU A 214 3.21 12.25 -4.70
C LEU A 214 3.98 11.96 -5.99
N GLU A 215 4.66 12.97 -6.52
CA GLU A 215 5.65 12.75 -7.57
C GLU A 215 6.81 11.87 -7.02
N PRO A 216 7.41 10.98 -7.82
CA PRO A 216 8.46 10.08 -7.35
C PRO A 216 9.63 10.76 -6.65
N SER A 217 10.03 11.94 -7.11
CA SER A 217 11.12 12.72 -6.50
C SER A 217 10.77 13.26 -5.12
N GLU A 218 9.52 13.66 -4.92
CA GLU A 218 9.03 14.14 -3.63
C GLU A 218 8.95 12.98 -2.64
N LEU A 219 8.39 11.84 -3.03
CA LEU A 219 8.34 10.66 -2.16
C LEU A 219 9.75 10.20 -1.79
N ALA A 220 10.68 10.13 -2.75
CA ALA A 220 12.07 9.77 -2.49
C ALA A 220 12.73 10.70 -1.48
N SER A 221 12.48 12.02 -1.57
CA SER A 221 12.97 13.01 -0.61
C SER A 221 12.43 12.76 0.80
N ARG A 222 11.11 12.49 0.94
CA ARG A 222 10.47 12.23 2.23
C ARG A 222 10.92 10.90 2.84
N LEU A 223 11.06 9.85 2.03
CA LEU A 223 11.61 8.56 2.45
C LEU A 223 13.05 8.70 2.95
N ALA A 224 13.89 9.48 2.26
CA ALA A 224 15.25 9.77 2.71
C ALA A 224 15.25 10.55 4.05
N ALA A 225 14.35 11.51 4.22
CA ALA A 225 14.19 12.24 5.48
C ALA A 225 13.74 11.33 6.65
N ALA A 226 13.02 10.25 6.36
CA ALA A 226 12.60 9.22 7.32
C ALA A 226 13.63 8.11 7.54
N ASP A 227 14.82 8.22 6.95
CA ASP A 227 15.92 7.24 7.05
C ASP A 227 15.59 5.86 6.44
N VAL A 228 14.99 5.85 5.25
CA VAL A 228 14.64 4.62 4.53
C VAL A 228 15.85 3.71 4.26
N HIS A 229 17.06 4.25 4.19
CA HIS A 229 18.31 3.48 3.99
C HIS A 229 18.65 2.60 5.20
N SER A 230 18.17 2.91 6.39
CA SER A 230 18.30 2.07 7.59
C SER A 230 17.16 1.04 7.69
N ALA A 231 16.07 1.22 6.98
CA ALA A 231 15.00 0.24 6.84
C ALA A 231 15.32 -0.81 5.75
N ARG A 232 14.48 -1.82 5.59
CA ARG A 232 14.57 -2.74 4.45
C ARG A 232 14.16 -2.04 3.15
N GLY A 233 13.26 -1.08 3.23
CA GLY A 233 12.76 -0.36 2.09
C GLY A 233 11.50 0.42 2.38
N PHE A 234 10.63 0.54 1.38
CA PHE A 234 9.34 1.19 1.48
C PHE A 234 8.21 0.31 0.95
N SER A 235 6.97 0.58 1.38
CA SER A 235 5.76 -0.09 0.88
C SER A 235 4.91 0.87 0.05
N LEU A 236 4.16 0.31 -0.89
CA LEU A 236 3.18 1.04 -1.69
C LEU A 236 1.83 0.32 -1.62
N ASN A 237 0.75 1.07 -1.82
CA ASN A 237 -0.62 0.53 -1.95
C ASN A 237 -1.16 -0.15 -0.68
N THR A 238 -0.59 0.12 0.50
CA THR A 238 -0.93 -0.54 1.76
C THR A 238 -2.40 -0.39 2.13
N SER A 239 -2.96 0.80 1.96
CA SER A 239 -4.38 1.12 2.20
C SER A 239 -5.11 1.63 0.95
N ASN A 240 -4.60 1.30 -0.23
CA ASN A 240 -5.11 1.75 -1.52
C ASN A 240 -5.31 0.56 -2.46
N PHE A 241 -5.96 0.80 -3.62
CA PHE A 241 -6.39 -0.26 -4.54
C PHE A 241 -6.04 0.05 -5.99
N PHE A 242 -4.85 0.62 -6.23
CA PHE A 242 -4.35 0.82 -7.58
C PHE A 242 -3.78 -0.49 -8.13
N THR A 243 -3.61 -0.55 -9.45
CA THR A 243 -3.11 -1.79 -10.07
C THR A 243 -1.65 -2.03 -9.70
N THR A 244 -1.29 -3.29 -9.47
CA THR A 244 0.11 -3.68 -9.19
C THR A 244 1.07 -3.18 -10.27
N ALA A 245 0.65 -3.13 -11.54
CA ALA A 245 1.47 -2.64 -12.63
C ALA A 245 1.79 -1.13 -12.51
N GLU A 246 0.81 -0.31 -12.10
CA GLU A 246 1.03 1.12 -11.83
C GLU A 246 2.00 1.31 -10.66
N GLU A 247 1.80 0.55 -9.58
CA GLU A 247 2.64 0.65 -8.39
C GLU A 247 4.08 0.15 -8.64
N ILE A 248 4.27 -0.91 -9.45
CA ILE A 248 5.60 -1.33 -9.89
C ILE A 248 6.29 -0.21 -10.66
N ALA A 249 5.63 0.38 -11.66
CA ALA A 249 6.21 1.45 -12.46
C ALA A 249 6.59 2.68 -11.63
N TYR A 250 5.83 2.99 -10.61
CA TYR A 250 6.11 4.07 -9.66
C TYR A 250 7.24 3.69 -8.70
N GLY A 251 7.17 2.50 -8.09
CA GLY A 251 8.17 1.99 -7.16
C GLY A 251 9.57 1.90 -7.76
N GLU A 252 9.68 1.49 -9.03
CA GLU A 252 10.96 1.47 -9.75
C GLU A 252 11.58 2.88 -9.87
N GLN A 253 10.77 3.92 -10.14
CA GLN A 253 11.25 5.30 -10.22
C GLN A 253 11.74 5.79 -8.85
N VAL A 254 10.96 5.56 -7.80
CA VAL A 254 11.32 5.95 -6.43
C VAL A 254 12.56 5.20 -5.97
N SER A 255 12.63 3.88 -6.19
CA SER A 255 13.78 3.04 -5.86
C SER A 255 15.05 3.54 -6.56
N ALA A 256 14.97 3.85 -7.85
CA ALA A 256 16.12 4.39 -8.61
C ALA A 256 16.63 5.71 -8.04
N LEU A 257 15.74 6.62 -7.62
CA LEU A 257 16.09 7.90 -7.00
C LEU A 257 16.77 7.71 -5.62
N LEU A 258 16.46 6.60 -4.94
CA LEU A 258 17.04 6.23 -3.65
C LEU A 258 18.27 5.29 -3.77
N GLY A 259 18.83 5.11 -4.98
CA GLY A 259 19.99 4.26 -5.19
C GLY A 259 19.73 2.76 -5.11
N GLY A 260 18.50 2.33 -5.40
CA GLY A 260 18.11 0.92 -5.45
C GLY A 260 17.55 0.38 -4.13
N VAL A 261 16.94 1.21 -3.30
CA VAL A 261 16.23 0.79 -2.09
C VAL A 261 15.07 -0.14 -2.49
N HIS A 262 14.91 -1.25 -1.77
CA HIS A 262 13.85 -2.22 -2.04
C HIS A 262 12.45 -1.66 -1.75
N TYR A 263 11.45 -2.23 -2.42
CA TYR A 263 10.06 -1.92 -2.12
C TYR A 263 9.17 -3.16 -2.18
N VAL A 264 7.99 -3.05 -1.60
CA VAL A 264 6.90 -4.04 -1.63
C VAL A 264 5.58 -3.35 -2.02
N ILE A 265 4.63 -4.13 -2.52
CA ILE A 265 3.28 -3.66 -2.88
C ILE A 265 2.26 -4.57 -2.21
#